data_921fa90ce3b1a30f40fb15b4db173257
#
_entry.id   921fa90ce3b1a30f40fb15b4db173257
#
_cell.length_a   1.000
_cell.length_b   1.000
_cell.length_c   1.000
_cell.angle_alpha   90.00
_cell.angle_beta   90.00
_cell.angle_gamma   90.00
#
_symmetry.space_group_name_H-M   'P 1'
#
loop_
_entity.id
_entity.type
_entity.pdbx_description
1 polymer ?
#
loop_
_entity_poly.entity_id
_entity_poly.type
_entity_poly.pdbx_seq_one_letter_code
_entity_poly.pdbx_strand_id
1 'polypeptide(L)'
;MSVRSAIAPTATKSEVELETELVRLALRAAEHHPILKAVYAGPLEWLEEAQADPGVPEDLITKARDLASRADKAGQSYVAGQARSVAVQLEVHMGRTLPYDQMVSQLLGVDLEVPPPDEVGALRDEIEELASGLEPSASKNAVRQWESKRLVSDEVKWDIALATYLKGRRYVFEGEFPLEIHESMEIIRISDDIWSVNLSWYPPRRMSFQVNVSTPRTPETVAFEVAHNIYPGDYLHLAVLHQHAYQRQGHVAASIKLKNAPESVISEGIEEVAYLRLLPDPTPDQLLASKLEWLRRIASFAAGLSLGVDGRAEAEVLETMARDGFMDPARAEMQLKLVKHPLWGPYQYTYLLGRKLVQEGERRAAARNAQKAFLEYLYSGLHTPQTFLPGLEQILAN
;
A
#
# COMPACT_ATOMS: atom_id res chain seq x y z
N MET A 1 -14.28 29.23 13.04
CA MET A 1 -13.64 29.50 11.74
C MET A 1 -13.94 28.33 10.84
N SER A 2 -14.56 28.54 9.66
CA SER A 2 -14.81 27.46 8.70
C SER A 2 -13.47 27.04 8.13
N VAL A 3 -13.01 25.83 8.48
CA VAL A 3 -11.86 25.20 7.80
C VAL A 3 -12.24 25.08 6.32
N ARG A 4 -11.48 25.70 5.43
CA ARG A 4 -11.66 25.46 3.98
C ARG A 4 -11.52 23.97 3.71
N SER A 5 -12.39 23.44 2.89
CA SER A 5 -12.35 22.02 2.47
C SER A 5 -10.92 21.66 2.01
N ALA A 6 -10.36 20.61 2.59
CA ALA A 6 -9.04 20.09 2.24
C ALA A 6 -9.05 19.27 0.93
N ILE A 7 -10.18 19.24 0.24
CA ILE A 7 -10.36 18.54 -1.04
C ILE A 7 -9.50 19.22 -2.12
N ALA A 8 -8.79 18.43 -2.92
CA ALA A 8 -7.97 18.90 -4.03
C ALA A 8 -8.76 19.85 -4.96
N PRO A 9 -8.12 20.87 -5.56
CA PRO A 9 -8.80 21.76 -6.50
C PRO A 9 -9.16 21.01 -7.80
N THR A 10 -10.07 21.58 -8.58
CA THR A 10 -10.41 21.07 -9.93
C THR A 10 -9.17 21.13 -10.83
N ALA A 11 -8.93 20.06 -11.58
CA ALA A 11 -7.79 19.97 -12.50
C ALA A 11 -7.89 21.03 -13.60
N THR A 12 -6.77 21.68 -13.88
CA THR A 12 -6.62 22.61 -15.00
C THR A 12 -6.51 21.84 -16.34
N LYS A 13 -6.75 22.52 -17.46
CA LYS A 13 -6.61 21.90 -18.78
C LYS A 13 -5.21 21.30 -19.00
N SER A 14 -4.16 21.99 -18.57
CA SER A 14 -2.77 21.51 -18.73
C SER A 14 -2.49 20.27 -17.86
N GLU A 15 -3.06 20.20 -16.66
CA GLU A 15 -2.98 19.01 -15.80
C GLU A 15 -3.67 17.83 -16.45
N VAL A 16 -4.90 18.00 -16.91
CA VAL A 16 -5.67 16.96 -17.62
C VAL A 16 -4.92 16.40 -18.83
N GLU A 17 -4.23 17.25 -19.61
CA GLU A 17 -3.45 16.82 -20.78
C GLU A 17 -2.27 15.91 -20.36
N LEU A 18 -1.47 16.30 -19.35
CA LEU A 18 -0.34 15.51 -18.86
C LEU A 18 -0.80 14.23 -18.15
N GLU A 19 -1.85 14.29 -17.35
CA GLU A 19 -2.44 13.14 -16.68
C GLU A 19 -3.02 12.12 -17.67
N THR A 20 -3.68 12.60 -18.74
CA THR A 20 -4.20 11.74 -19.83
C THR A 20 -3.08 11.01 -20.53
N GLU A 21 -1.98 11.70 -20.82
CA GLU A 21 -0.80 11.09 -21.43
C GLU A 21 -0.18 10.03 -20.52
N LEU A 22 -0.07 10.31 -19.22
CA LEU A 22 0.42 9.34 -18.22
C LEU A 22 -0.44 8.08 -18.20
N VAL A 23 -1.76 8.23 -18.12
CA VAL A 23 -2.68 7.08 -18.04
C VAL A 23 -2.59 6.21 -19.29
N ARG A 24 -2.64 6.81 -20.48
CA ARG A 24 -2.55 6.07 -21.76
C ARG A 24 -1.19 5.39 -21.92
N LEU A 25 -0.11 6.04 -21.51
CA LEU A 25 1.23 5.46 -21.50
C LEU A 25 1.32 4.26 -20.54
N ALA A 26 0.80 4.40 -19.33
CA ALA A 26 0.81 3.36 -18.32
C ALA A 26 -0.04 2.15 -18.72
N LEU A 27 -1.18 2.35 -19.38
CA LEU A 27 -1.98 1.24 -19.91
C LEU A 27 -1.22 0.45 -20.97
N ARG A 28 -0.55 1.10 -21.91
CA ARG A 28 0.30 0.42 -22.91
C ARG A 28 1.49 -0.31 -22.28
N ALA A 29 2.14 0.32 -21.32
CA ALA A 29 3.23 -0.31 -20.57
C ALA A 29 2.76 -1.56 -19.80
N ALA A 30 1.53 -1.56 -19.28
CA ALA A 30 0.95 -2.69 -18.58
C ALA A 30 0.66 -3.91 -19.48
N GLU A 31 0.50 -3.74 -20.79
CA GLU A 31 0.37 -4.85 -21.74
C GLU A 31 1.70 -5.62 -21.89
N HIS A 32 2.84 -4.95 -21.71
CA HIS A 32 4.15 -5.60 -21.66
C HIS A 32 4.47 -6.13 -20.27
N HIS A 33 4.01 -5.43 -19.23
CA HIS A 33 4.35 -5.72 -17.84
C HIS A 33 3.11 -5.62 -16.94
N PRO A 34 2.30 -6.72 -16.81
CA PRO A 34 1.00 -6.69 -16.14
C PRO A 34 1.04 -6.24 -14.66
N ILE A 35 2.17 -6.44 -13.95
CA ILE A 35 2.31 -6.02 -12.55
C ILE A 35 2.27 -4.49 -12.40
N LEU A 36 2.63 -3.73 -13.44
CA LEU A 36 2.68 -2.27 -13.39
C LEU A 36 1.33 -1.65 -13.02
N LYS A 37 0.24 -2.16 -13.59
CA LYS A 37 -1.11 -1.65 -13.34
C LYS A 37 -1.82 -2.47 -12.27
N ALA A 38 -2.13 -1.86 -11.12
CA ALA A 38 -2.93 -2.50 -10.08
C ALA A 38 -4.44 -2.39 -10.38
N VAL A 39 -4.90 -1.19 -10.69
CA VAL A 39 -6.33 -0.87 -10.89
C VAL A 39 -6.46 0.13 -12.02
N TYR A 40 -7.54 0.01 -12.81
CA TYR A 40 -7.96 1.00 -13.80
C TYR A 40 -9.47 1.19 -13.80
N ALA A 41 -9.91 2.43 -13.65
CA ALA A 41 -11.31 2.83 -13.56
C ALA A 41 -11.65 3.99 -14.52
N GLY A 42 -10.83 4.19 -15.54
CA GLY A 42 -11.02 5.23 -16.58
C GLY A 42 -11.84 4.73 -17.77
N PRO A 43 -11.83 5.50 -18.91
CA PRO A 43 -12.53 5.15 -20.14
C PRO A 43 -12.12 3.79 -20.71
N LEU A 44 -13.09 2.92 -21.00
CA LEU A 44 -12.82 1.59 -21.52
C LEU A 44 -12.08 1.61 -22.86
N GLU A 45 -12.41 2.58 -23.71
CA GLU A 45 -11.76 2.76 -25.01
C GLU A 45 -10.24 2.94 -24.91
N TRP A 46 -9.72 3.54 -23.85
CA TRP A 46 -8.25 3.68 -23.66
C TRP A 46 -7.58 2.35 -23.33
N LEU A 47 -8.29 1.48 -22.61
CA LEU A 47 -7.80 0.13 -22.35
C LEU A 47 -7.81 -0.71 -23.65
N GLU A 48 -8.88 -0.64 -24.44
CA GLU A 48 -9.00 -1.30 -25.73
C GLU A 48 -7.95 -0.82 -26.73
N GLU A 49 -7.69 0.48 -26.79
CA GLU A 49 -6.61 1.06 -27.61
C GLU A 49 -5.22 0.55 -27.19
N ALA A 50 -4.95 0.46 -25.89
CA ALA A 50 -3.68 -0.04 -25.38
C ALA A 50 -3.47 -1.53 -25.69
N GLN A 51 -4.55 -2.34 -25.62
CA GLN A 51 -4.53 -3.76 -25.98
C GLN A 51 -4.34 -3.95 -27.50
N ALA A 52 -4.97 -3.11 -28.32
CA ALA A 52 -4.85 -3.19 -29.77
C ALA A 52 -3.47 -2.71 -30.29
N ASP A 53 -2.88 -1.72 -29.63
CA ASP A 53 -1.56 -1.17 -29.96
C ASP A 53 -0.76 -0.90 -28.67
N PRO A 54 -0.11 -1.90 -28.10
CA PRO A 54 0.70 -1.72 -26.89
C PRO A 54 1.97 -0.88 -27.13
N GLY A 55 2.37 -0.70 -28.37
CA GLY A 55 3.60 -0.01 -28.73
C GLY A 55 4.85 -0.86 -28.47
N VAL A 56 6.02 -0.26 -28.61
CA VAL A 56 7.32 -0.88 -28.37
C VAL A 56 7.89 -0.40 -27.04
N PRO A 57 8.39 -1.29 -26.15
CA PRO A 57 8.86 -0.92 -24.82
C PRO A 57 9.90 0.22 -24.80
N GLU A 58 10.87 0.22 -25.73
CA GLU A 58 11.91 1.24 -25.85
C GLU A 58 11.31 2.63 -26.15
N ASP A 59 10.30 2.68 -27.02
CA ASP A 59 9.58 3.92 -27.34
C ASP A 59 8.76 4.40 -26.15
N LEU A 60 8.12 3.47 -25.41
CA LEU A 60 7.37 3.79 -24.18
C LEU A 60 8.29 4.35 -23.08
N ILE A 61 9.48 3.80 -22.91
CA ILE A 61 10.50 4.30 -21.97
C ILE A 61 10.89 5.74 -22.36
N THR A 62 11.13 5.99 -23.65
CA THR A 62 11.49 7.32 -24.16
C THR A 62 10.36 8.33 -23.91
N LYS A 63 9.12 7.95 -24.22
CA LYS A 63 7.92 8.79 -23.98
C LYS A 63 7.70 9.05 -22.49
N ALA A 64 7.90 8.04 -21.63
CA ALA A 64 7.77 8.18 -20.18
C ALA A 64 8.77 9.20 -19.62
N ARG A 65 10.01 9.15 -20.08
CA ARG A 65 11.06 10.11 -19.68
C ARG A 65 10.79 11.53 -20.18
N ASP A 66 10.31 11.68 -21.43
CA ASP A 66 9.91 12.97 -21.96
C ASP A 66 8.71 13.55 -21.18
N LEU A 67 7.69 12.74 -20.93
CA LEU A 67 6.53 13.15 -20.12
C LEU A 67 6.98 13.61 -18.73
N ALA A 68 7.85 12.85 -18.07
CA ALA A 68 8.39 13.23 -16.77
C ALA A 68 9.09 14.60 -16.80
N SER A 69 9.93 14.83 -17.83
CA SER A 69 10.63 16.11 -18.00
C SER A 69 9.67 17.28 -18.23
N ARG A 70 8.61 17.09 -19.04
CA ARG A 70 7.59 18.12 -19.28
C ARG A 70 6.74 18.39 -18.05
N ALA A 71 6.37 17.35 -17.33
CA ALA A 71 5.63 17.45 -16.09
C ALA A 71 6.42 18.18 -14.98
N ASP A 72 7.74 17.92 -14.85
CA ASP A 72 8.61 18.68 -13.94
C ASP A 72 8.64 20.16 -14.26
N LYS A 73 8.80 20.52 -15.55
CA LYS A 73 8.79 21.92 -16.00
C LYS A 73 7.46 22.62 -15.74
N ALA A 74 6.37 21.85 -15.74
CA ALA A 74 5.02 22.35 -15.45
C ALA A 74 4.68 22.33 -13.94
N GLY A 75 5.59 21.88 -13.05
CA GLY A 75 5.35 21.75 -11.62
C GLY A 75 4.43 20.58 -11.24
N GLN A 76 4.19 19.64 -12.17
CA GLN A 76 3.33 18.46 -11.99
C GLN A 76 4.12 17.27 -11.43
N SER A 77 4.58 17.39 -10.18
CA SER A 77 5.48 16.41 -9.55
C SER A 77 4.88 15.01 -9.43
N TYR A 78 3.56 14.88 -9.27
CA TYR A 78 2.87 13.60 -9.26
C TYR A 78 3.05 12.89 -10.62
N VAL A 79 2.64 13.52 -11.71
CA VAL A 79 2.77 12.95 -13.06
C VAL A 79 4.23 12.63 -13.40
N ALA A 80 5.15 13.53 -13.05
CA ALA A 80 6.58 13.34 -13.30
C ALA A 80 7.13 12.10 -12.57
N GLY A 81 6.78 11.92 -11.30
CA GLY A 81 7.20 10.76 -10.50
C GLY A 81 6.65 9.45 -11.04
N GLN A 82 5.34 9.40 -11.34
CA GLN A 82 4.70 8.22 -11.90
C GLN A 82 5.29 7.84 -13.28
N ALA A 83 5.51 8.81 -14.16
CA ALA A 83 6.10 8.57 -15.47
C ALA A 83 7.54 8.03 -15.39
N ARG A 84 8.37 8.57 -14.47
CA ARG A 84 9.73 8.02 -14.21
C ARG A 84 9.66 6.57 -13.76
N SER A 85 8.75 6.25 -12.86
CA SER A 85 8.57 4.87 -12.38
C SER A 85 8.17 3.93 -13.51
N VAL A 86 7.25 4.32 -14.39
CA VAL A 86 6.87 3.52 -15.58
C VAL A 86 8.09 3.21 -16.44
N ALA A 87 8.95 4.20 -16.71
CA ALA A 87 10.18 3.98 -17.49
C ALA A 87 11.11 2.96 -16.82
N VAL A 88 11.36 3.10 -15.52
CA VAL A 88 12.25 2.19 -14.76
C VAL A 88 11.68 0.78 -14.71
N GLN A 89 10.36 0.62 -14.50
CA GLN A 89 9.72 -0.69 -14.48
C GLN A 89 9.86 -1.43 -15.83
N LEU A 90 9.66 -0.73 -16.94
CA LEU A 90 9.86 -1.30 -18.28
C LEU A 90 11.34 -1.66 -18.52
N GLU A 91 12.30 -0.81 -18.11
CA GLU A 91 13.72 -1.11 -18.23
C GLU A 91 14.13 -2.36 -17.44
N VAL A 92 13.61 -2.50 -16.21
CA VAL A 92 13.84 -3.70 -15.39
C VAL A 92 13.19 -4.93 -16.02
N HIS A 93 12.00 -4.79 -16.55
CA HIS A 93 11.33 -5.87 -17.29
C HIS A 93 12.13 -6.32 -18.53
N MET A 94 12.80 -5.38 -19.22
CA MET A 94 13.69 -5.65 -20.35
C MET A 94 15.08 -6.17 -19.95
N GLY A 95 15.31 -6.43 -18.67
CA GLY A 95 16.55 -7.02 -18.17
C GLY A 95 17.58 -6.04 -17.60
N ARG A 96 17.25 -4.73 -17.45
CA ARG A 96 18.10 -3.82 -16.69
C ARG A 96 18.19 -4.27 -15.24
N THR A 97 19.40 -4.45 -14.75
CA THR A 97 19.66 -4.76 -13.33
C THR A 97 20.11 -3.50 -12.61
N LEU A 98 19.58 -3.31 -11.41
CA LEU A 98 19.96 -2.22 -10.50
C LEU A 98 20.23 -2.81 -9.12
N PRO A 99 21.18 -2.27 -8.34
CA PRO A 99 21.26 -2.51 -6.90
C PRO A 99 19.90 -2.20 -6.24
N TYR A 100 19.57 -2.92 -5.18
CA TYR A 100 18.26 -2.85 -4.54
C TYR A 100 17.89 -1.43 -4.08
N ASP A 101 18.85 -0.74 -3.45
CA ASP A 101 18.69 0.64 -2.99
C ASP A 101 18.41 1.62 -4.14
N GLN A 102 19.15 1.49 -5.25
CA GLN A 102 18.92 2.30 -6.44
C GLN A 102 17.59 1.98 -7.09
N MET A 103 17.15 0.72 -7.07
CA MET A 103 15.86 0.33 -7.60
C MET A 103 14.71 0.96 -6.80
N VAL A 104 14.76 0.88 -5.46
CA VAL A 104 13.80 1.55 -4.57
C VAL A 104 13.77 3.05 -4.85
N SER A 105 14.94 3.69 -4.89
CA SER A 105 15.03 5.14 -5.11
C SER A 105 14.45 5.56 -6.46
N GLN A 106 14.79 4.85 -7.55
CA GLN A 106 14.32 5.21 -8.89
C GLN A 106 12.83 4.91 -9.12
N LEU A 107 12.28 3.85 -8.51
CA LEU A 107 10.87 3.51 -8.59
C LEU A 107 9.99 4.45 -7.77
N LEU A 108 10.37 4.70 -6.53
CA LEU A 108 9.53 5.42 -5.56
C LEU A 108 9.88 6.91 -5.46
N GLY A 109 10.98 7.34 -6.08
CA GLY A 109 11.46 8.73 -6.06
C GLY A 109 11.97 9.18 -4.68
N VAL A 110 12.44 8.27 -3.83
CA VAL A 110 12.83 8.55 -2.45
C VAL A 110 14.24 8.07 -2.15
N ASP A 111 14.90 8.71 -1.19
CA ASP A 111 16.09 8.15 -0.58
C ASP A 111 15.69 7.05 0.41
N LEU A 112 16.48 5.99 0.43
CA LEU A 112 16.20 4.84 1.27
C LEU A 112 16.69 5.10 2.69
N GLU A 113 15.79 5.00 3.66
CA GLU A 113 16.10 5.10 5.09
C GLU A 113 15.94 3.72 5.75
N VAL A 114 16.99 3.26 6.40
CA VAL A 114 16.95 2.01 7.17
C VAL A 114 16.44 2.33 8.58
N PRO A 115 15.45 1.60 9.11
CA PRO A 115 15.02 1.77 10.49
C PRO A 115 16.21 1.61 11.46
N PRO A 116 16.35 2.51 12.45
CA PRO A 116 17.44 2.43 13.43
C PRO A 116 17.40 1.10 14.21
N PRO A 117 18.56 0.43 14.44
CA PRO A 117 18.60 -0.86 15.12
C PRO A 117 18.01 -0.83 16.54
N ASP A 118 18.12 0.28 17.25
CA ASP A 118 17.55 0.47 18.59
C ASP A 118 16.02 0.57 18.55
N GLU A 119 15.42 1.21 17.53
CA GLU A 119 13.96 1.22 17.33
C GLU A 119 13.43 -0.19 17.03
N VAL A 120 14.14 -0.93 16.17
CA VAL A 120 13.78 -2.34 15.86
C VAL A 120 13.95 -3.22 17.09
N GLY A 121 15.01 -3.03 17.89
CA GLY A 121 15.23 -3.71 19.15
C GLY A 121 14.10 -3.46 20.15
N ALA A 122 13.74 -2.20 20.38
CA ALA A 122 12.63 -1.82 21.25
C ALA A 122 11.29 -2.44 20.81
N LEU A 123 10.99 -2.44 19.50
CA LEU A 123 9.79 -3.09 18.97
C LEU A 123 9.78 -4.61 19.23
N ARG A 124 10.93 -5.27 19.13
CA ARG A 124 11.05 -6.71 19.43
C ARG A 124 10.81 -6.98 20.92
N ASP A 125 11.41 -6.19 21.81
CA ASP A 125 11.24 -6.31 23.24
C ASP A 125 9.76 -6.14 23.65
N GLU A 126 9.06 -5.16 23.06
CA GLU A 126 7.62 -4.97 23.28
C GLU A 126 6.78 -6.17 22.79
N ILE A 127 7.14 -6.77 21.66
CA ILE A 127 6.47 -7.97 21.10
C ILE A 127 6.69 -9.16 22.05
N GLU A 128 7.93 -9.37 22.53
CA GLU A 128 8.25 -10.46 23.44
C GLU A 128 7.56 -10.29 24.80
N GLU A 129 7.47 -9.07 25.33
CA GLU A 129 6.74 -8.75 26.56
C GLU A 129 5.25 -9.05 26.42
N LEU A 130 4.60 -8.53 25.35
CA LEU A 130 3.18 -8.80 25.08
C LEU A 130 2.90 -10.30 24.92
N ALA A 131 3.72 -10.99 24.12
CA ALA A 131 3.56 -12.43 23.91
C ALA A 131 3.76 -13.24 25.18
N SER A 132 4.73 -12.87 26.02
CA SER A 132 4.98 -13.53 27.31
C SER A 132 3.84 -13.29 28.29
N GLY A 133 3.22 -12.12 28.28
CA GLY A 133 2.02 -11.83 29.07
C GLY A 133 0.81 -12.67 28.66
N LEU A 134 0.64 -12.91 27.35
CA LEU A 134 -0.44 -13.74 26.79
C LEU A 134 -0.15 -15.25 26.91
N GLU A 135 1.12 -15.66 26.89
CA GLU A 135 1.57 -17.05 26.94
C GLU A 135 2.58 -17.28 28.07
N PRO A 136 2.18 -17.14 29.37
CA PRO A 136 3.12 -17.19 30.52
C PRO A 136 3.81 -18.53 30.68
N SER A 137 3.29 -19.60 30.09
CA SER A 137 3.89 -20.95 30.13
C SER A 137 4.96 -21.18 29.04
N ALA A 138 5.11 -20.25 28.08
CA ALA A 138 6.03 -20.34 26.96
C ALA A 138 7.40 -19.77 27.34
N SER A 139 8.42 -20.61 27.55
CA SER A 139 9.73 -20.15 28.04
C SER A 139 10.62 -19.43 26.99
N LYS A 140 10.50 -19.71 25.71
CA LYS A 140 11.37 -19.12 24.63
C LYS A 140 10.71 -18.89 23.28
N ASN A 141 9.44 -19.22 23.10
CA ASN A 141 8.75 -19.15 21.82
C ASN A 141 7.31 -18.61 21.97
N ALA A 142 7.11 -17.63 22.86
CA ALA A 142 5.79 -17.11 23.20
C ALA A 142 5.01 -16.62 21.95
N VAL A 143 5.65 -15.92 21.05
CA VAL A 143 5.03 -15.45 19.78
C VAL A 143 4.53 -16.62 18.94
N ARG A 144 5.36 -17.63 18.69
CA ARG A 144 4.97 -18.80 17.88
C ARG A 144 3.88 -19.63 18.56
N GLN A 145 3.95 -19.75 19.89
CA GLN A 145 2.93 -20.45 20.66
C GLN A 145 1.60 -19.71 20.62
N TRP A 146 1.63 -18.38 20.76
CA TRP A 146 0.47 -17.52 20.61
C TRP A 146 -0.17 -17.67 19.22
N GLU A 147 0.60 -17.58 18.14
CA GLU A 147 0.07 -17.75 16.77
C GLU A 147 -0.53 -19.15 16.58
N SER A 148 0.20 -20.22 16.95
CA SER A 148 -0.25 -21.60 16.70
C SER A 148 -1.54 -21.97 17.44
N LYS A 149 -1.75 -21.45 18.65
CA LYS A 149 -2.97 -21.67 19.42
C LYS A 149 -4.18 -20.88 18.90
N ARG A 150 -3.93 -19.83 18.13
CA ARG A 150 -4.98 -18.92 17.63
C ARG A 150 -5.35 -19.16 16.18
N LEU A 151 -4.80 -20.17 15.53
CA LEU A 151 -5.24 -20.53 14.19
C LEU A 151 -6.72 -20.93 14.20
N VAL A 152 -7.50 -20.35 13.28
CA VAL A 152 -8.95 -20.56 13.22
C VAL A 152 -9.37 -21.33 11.98
N SER A 153 -10.54 -21.98 12.07
CA SER A 153 -11.12 -22.72 10.92
C SER A 153 -11.55 -21.79 9.79
N ASP A 154 -11.81 -22.36 8.64
CA ASP A 154 -12.21 -21.63 7.42
C ASP A 154 -13.53 -20.87 7.61
N GLU A 155 -14.47 -21.46 8.34
CA GLU A 155 -15.75 -20.81 8.68
C GLU A 155 -15.52 -19.61 9.58
N VAL A 156 -14.70 -19.75 10.63
CA VAL A 156 -14.39 -18.67 11.57
C VAL A 156 -13.65 -17.54 10.88
N LYS A 157 -12.70 -17.84 9.95
CA LYS A 157 -12.04 -16.79 9.14
C LYS A 157 -13.04 -15.98 8.34
N TRP A 158 -14.01 -16.65 7.72
CA TRP A 158 -15.05 -15.98 6.95
C TRP A 158 -15.92 -15.07 7.82
N ASP A 159 -16.35 -15.55 8.99
CA ASP A 159 -17.14 -14.75 9.93
C ASP A 159 -16.37 -13.52 10.43
N ILE A 160 -15.06 -13.67 10.71
CA ILE A 160 -14.19 -12.55 11.09
C ILE A 160 -14.05 -11.54 9.93
N ALA A 161 -13.87 -12.04 8.70
CA ALA A 161 -13.77 -11.18 7.53
C ALA A 161 -15.04 -10.33 7.35
N LEU A 162 -16.21 -10.94 7.44
CA LEU A 162 -17.49 -10.23 7.36
C LEU A 162 -17.69 -9.25 8.53
N ALA A 163 -17.37 -9.66 9.75
CA ALA A 163 -17.49 -8.79 10.93
C ALA A 163 -16.58 -7.56 10.82
N THR A 164 -15.33 -7.76 10.34
CA THR A 164 -14.38 -6.66 10.12
C THR A 164 -14.83 -5.73 9.01
N TYR A 165 -15.30 -6.27 7.88
CA TYR A 165 -15.92 -5.48 6.81
C TYR A 165 -17.07 -4.61 7.33
N LEU A 166 -18.01 -5.20 8.07
CA LEU A 166 -19.15 -4.46 8.63
C LEU A 166 -18.71 -3.39 9.64
N LYS A 167 -17.67 -3.65 10.42
CA LYS A 167 -17.08 -2.66 11.33
C LYS A 167 -16.46 -1.50 10.55
N GLY A 168 -15.66 -1.79 9.53
CA GLY A 168 -15.06 -0.78 8.66
C GLY A 168 -16.12 0.01 7.89
N ARG A 169 -17.15 -0.66 7.39
CA ARG A 169 -18.28 -0.02 6.73
C ARG A 169 -19.01 0.97 7.65
N ARG A 170 -19.27 0.59 8.91
CA ARG A 170 -19.84 1.52 9.90
C ARG A 170 -18.94 2.72 10.17
N TYR A 171 -17.63 2.50 10.29
CA TYR A 171 -16.67 3.59 10.44
C TYR A 171 -16.81 4.64 9.33
N VAL A 172 -17.01 4.20 8.08
CA VAL A 172 -17.13 5.10 6.92
C VAL A 172 -18.51 5.75 6.81
N PHE A 173 -19.60 4.98 6.94
CA PHE A 173 -20.96 5.45 6.61
C PHE A 173 -21.76 5.96 7.81
N GLU A 174 -21.39 5.57 9.02
CA GLU A 174 -22.07 5.95 10.25
C GLU A 174 -21.16 6.71 11.23
N GLY A 175 -19.85 6.75 10.94
CA GLY A 175 -18.82 7.43 11.73
C GLY A 175 -18.56 8.86 11.27
N GLU A 176 -17.39 9.37 11.68
CA GLU A 176 -16.95 10.75 11.36
C GLU A 176 -16.10 10.84 10.08
N PHE A 177 -16.14 9.81 9.21
CA PHE A 177 -15.39 9.88 7.95
C PHE A 177 -15.95 11.02 7.08
N PRO A 178 -15.08 11.95 6.61
CA PRO A 178 -15.56 13.24 6.09
C PRO A 178 -16.06 13.21 4.65
N LEU A 179 -15.80 12.13 3.91
CA LEU A 179 -16.06 12.07 2.47
C LEU A 179 -17.15 11.04 2.17
N GLU A 180 -18.15 11.45 1.39
CA GLU A 180 -19.18 10.54 0.89
C GLU A 180 -18.65 9.68 -0.25
N ILE A 181 -18.96 8.39 -0.21
CA ILE A 181 -18.71 7.44 -1.30
C ILE A 181 -19.94 6.62 -1.61
N HIS A 182 -20.03 6.13 -2.85
CA HIS A 182 -21.01 5.13 -3.25
C HIS A 182 -20.35 3.75 -3.24
N GLU A 183 -20.82 2.88 -2.37
CA GLU A 183 -20.31 1.53 -2.25
C GLU A 183 -20.71 0.66 -3.45
N SER A 184 -19.76 -0.10 -3.97
CA SER A 184 -19.95 -1.07 -5.04
C SER A 184 -18.99 -2.25 -4.84
N MET A 185 -19.08 -2.89 -3.66
CA MET A 185 -18.20 -3.97 -3.24
C MET A 185 -18.96 -5.29 -3.15
N GLU A 186 -18.36 -6.34 -3.65
CA GLU A 186 -18.75 -7.72 -3.42
C GLU A 186 -17.63 -8.44 -2.67
N ILE A 187 -17.99 -9.17 -1.60
CA ILE A 187 -17.02 -9.99 -0.87
C ILE A 187 -17.27 -11.45 -1.26
N ILE A 188 -16.23 -12.15 -1.69
CA ILE A 188 -16.30 -13.50 -2.20
C ILE A 188 -15.39 -14.39 -1.36
N ARG A 189 -15.94 -15.51 -0.87
CA ARG A 189 -15.14 -16.57 -0.27
C ARG A 189 -14.54 -17.42 -1.37
N ILE A 190 -13.22 -17.64 -1.27
CA ILE A 190 -12.49 -18.57 -2.14
C ILE A 190 -11.70 -19.58 -1.30
N SER A 191 -11.26 -20.67 -1.91
CA SER A 191 -10.37 -21.66 -1.32
C SER A 191 -9.35 -22.10 -2.39
N ASP A 192 -8.19 -22.57 -1.91
CA ASP A 192 -7.15 -23.17 -2.75
C ASP A 192 -6.48 -22.22 -3.75
N ASP A 193 -6.48 -20.90 -3.47
CA ASP A 193 -5.70 -19.93 -4.23
C ASP A 193 -4.32 -19.70 -3.57
N ILE A 194 -3.38 -19.20 -4.36
CA ILE A 194 -2.05 -18.80 -3.89
C ILE A 194 -2.07 -17.51 -3.06
N TRP A 195 -3.11 -16.70 -3.22
CA TRP A 195 -3.27 -15.42 -2.53
C TRP A 195 -4.11 -15.57 -1.27
N SER A 196 -3.75 -14.85 -0.24
CA SER A 196 -4.55 -14.78 0.99
C SER A 196 -5.79 -13.92 0.84
N VAL A 197 -5.65 -12.84 0.10
CA VAL A 197 -6.70 -11.90 -0.26
C VAL A 197 -6.41 -11.35 -1.66
N ASN A 198 -7.45 -10.98 -2.39
CA ASN A 198 -7.32 -10.34 -3.69
C ASN A 198 -8.43 -9.30 -3.88
N LEU A 199 -8.05 -8.09 -4.30
CA LEU A 199 -8.97 -7.02 -4.68
C LEU A 199 -8.97 -6.87 -6.20
N SER A 200 -10.13 -6.98 -6.82
CA SER A 200 -10.29 -6.83 -8.27
C SER A 200 -11.31 -5.75 -8.59
N TRP A 201 -10.97 -4.87 -9.52
CA TRP A 201 -11.87 -3.84 -10.03
C TRP A 201 -12.47 -4.28 -11.37
N TYR A 202 -13.79 -4.22 -11.45
CA TYR A 202 -14.55 -4.44 -12.68
C TYR A 202 -15.20 -3.12 -13.12
N PRO A 203 -14.68 -2.45 -14.13
CA PRO A 203 -15.27 -1.20 -14.62
C PRO A 203 -16.75 -1.38 -15.00
N PRO A 204 -17.63 -0.37 -14.84
CA PRO A 204 -17.30 0.97 -14.35
C PRO A 204 -17.43 1.15 -12.83
N ARG A 205 -17.94 0.19 -12.05
CA ARG A 205 -18.29 0.46 -10.63
C ARG A 205 -18.18 -0.72 -9.67
N ARG A 206 -17.86 -1.94 -10.12
CA ARG A 206 -17.87 -3.12 -9.24
C ARG A 206 -16.46 -3.47 -8.79
N MET A 207 -16.28 -3.57 -7.48
CA MET A 207 -15.11 -4.20 -6.89
C MET A 207 -15.47 -5.56 -6.30
N SER A 208 -14.55 -6.51 -6.40
CA SER A 208 -14.64 -7.81 -5.76
C SER A 208 -13.46 -7.97 -4.81
N PHE A 209 -13.74 -8.30 -3.56
CA PHE A 209 -12.75 -8.68 -2.57
C PHE A 209 -12.86 -10.18 -2.31
N GLN A 210 -11.80 -10.90 -2.60
CA GLN A 210 -11.72 -12.34 -2.43
C GLN A 210 -10.93 -12.67 -1.17
N VAL A 211 -11.51 -13.46 -0.28
CA VAL A 211 -10.89 -13.95 0.95
C VAL A 211 -10.57 -15.42 0.80
N ASN A 212 -9.29 -15.78 0.75
CA ASN A 212 -8.86 -17.15 0.77
C ASN A 212 -8.89 -17.71 2.20
N VAL A 213 -9.87 -18.55 2.47
CA VAL A 213 -10.06 -19.13 3.80
C VAL A 213 -9.16 -20.32 4.08
N SER A 214 -8.56 -20.95 3.07
CA SER A 214 -7.69 -22.14 3.26
C SER A 214 -6.32 -21.82 3.87
N THR A 215 -5.85 -20.55 3.79
CA THR A 215 -4.56 -20.16 4.38
C THR A 215 -4.63 -20.06 5.90
N PRO A 216 -3.70 -20.69 6.66
CA PRO A 216 -3.68 -20.60 8.13
C PRO A 216 -3.51 -19.16 8.62
N ARG A 217 -4.42 -18.71 9.52
CA ARG A 217 -4.46 -17.33 10.02
C ARG A 217 -4.98 -17.27 11.45
N THR A 218 -4.51 -16.27 12.18
CA THR A 218 -5.15 -15.85 13.44
C THR A 218 -6.33 -14.90 13.16
N PRO A 219 -7.26 -14.73 14.12
CA PRO A 219 -8.36 -13.77 14.01
C PRO A 219 -7.87 -12.35 13.66
N GLU A 220 -6.80 -11.93 14.32
CA GLU A 220 -6.22 -10.60 14.17
C GLU A 220 -5.61 -10.40 12.78
N THR A 221 -4.92 -11.42 12.24
CA THR A 221 -4.36 -11.35 10.87
C THR A 221 -5.47 -11.25 9.83
N VAL A 222 -6.56 -12.02 9.96
CA VAL A 222 -7.73 -11.89 9.06
C VAL A 222 -8.31 -10.49 9.14
N ALA A 223 -8.52 -9.97 10.34
CA ALA A 223 -9.07 -8.63 10.54
C ALA A 223 -8.14 -7.53 9.98
N PHE A 224 -6.83 -7.67 10.17
CA PHE A 224 -5.83 -6.76 9.59
C PHE A 224 -5.92 -6.76 8.05
N GLU A 225 -5.89 -7.93 7.42
CA GLU A 225 -5.94 -8.06 5.96
C GLU A 225 -7.24 -7.45 5.37
N VAL A 226 -8.37 -7.64 6.03
CA VAL A 226 -9.66 -7.06 5.60
C VAL A 226 -9.67 -5.54 5.75
N ALA A 227 -9.20 -5.01 6.87
CA ALA A 227 -9.14 -3.57 7.08
C ALA A 227 -8.16 -2.90 6.10
N HIS A 228 -6.99 -3.51 5.87
CA HIS A 228 -5.97 -3.08 4.91
C HIS A 228 -6.54 -2.98 3.49
N ASN A 229 -7.24 -4.01 3.04
CA ASN A 229 -7.70 -4.08 1.64
C ASN A 229 -9.08 -3.43 1.40
N ILE A 230 -9.95 -3.29 2.43
CA ILE A 230 -11.31 -2.76 2.21
C ILE A 230 -11.51 -1.43 2.95
N TYR A 231 -11.95 -1.49 4.19
CA TYR A 231 -12.29 -0.32 5.01
C TYR A 231 -11.52 -0.31 6.33
N PRO A 232 -10.84 0.78 6.62
CA PRO A 232 -10.68 2.03 5.88
C PRO A 232 -9.43 2.07 4.94
N GLY A 233 -9.02 0.92 4.39
CA GLY A 233 -7.80 0.75 3.57
C GLY A 233 -8.00 1.02 2.06
N ASP A 234 -7.47 0.11 1.22
CA ASP A 234 -7.28 0.28 -0.23
C ASP A 234 -8.59 0.60 -0.98
N TYR A 235 -9.66 -0.17 -0.74
CA TYR A 235 -10.94 0.09 -1.40
C TYR A 235 -11.49 1.48 -1.12
N LEU A 236 -11.46 1.92 0.15
CA LEU A 236 -11.91 3.25 0.51
C LEU A 236 -11.11 4.33 -0.21
N HIS A 237 -9.78 4.20 -0.22
CA HIS A 237 -8.89 5.14 -0.91
C HIS A 237 -9.21 5.21 -2.41
N LEU A 238 -9.30 4.05 -3.07
CA LEU A 238 -9.66 3.97 -4.50
C LEU A 238 -11.05 4.57 -4.79
N ALA A 239 -12.05 4.27 -3.96
CA ALA A 239 -13.39 4.79 -4.13
C ALA A 239 -13.45 6.32 -3.99
N VAL A 240 -12.72 6.87 -3.01
CA VAL A 240 -12.62 8.33 -2.82
C VAL A 240 -11.87 8.97 -3.99
N LEU A 241 -10.71 8.48 -4.38
CA LEU A 241 -9.98 9.00 -5.54
C LEU A 241 -10.83 8.99 -6.80
N HIS A 242 -11.51 7.87 -7.08
CA HIS A 242 -12.36 7.77 -8.25
C HIS A 242 -13.55 8.75 -8.22
N GLN A 243 -14.25 8.87 -7.08
CA GLN A 243 -15.45 9.72 -7.02
C GLN A 243 -15.14 11.20 -6.84
N HIS A 244 -14.14 11.53 -6.05
CA HIS A 244 -13.79 12.92 -5.74
C HIS A 244 -12.73 13.48 -6.69
N ALA A 245 -11.56 12.84 -6.81
CA ALA A 245 -10.49 13.37 -7.66
C ALA A 245 -10.79 13.20 -9.16
N TYR A 246 -11.18 11.99 -9.59
CA TYR A 246 -11.44 11.74 -11.01
C TYR A 246 -12.77 12.32 -11.49
N GLN A 247 -13.91 11.90 -10.90
CA GLN A 247 -15.23 12.25 -11.46
C GLN A 247 -15.65 13.70 -11.17
N ARG A 248 -15.37 14.23 -9.95
CA ARG A 248 -15.82 15.56 -9.55
C ARG A 248 -14.82 16.66 -9.90
N GLN A 249 -13.52 16.40 -9.79
CA GLN A 249 -12.47 17.39 -9.96
C GLN A 249 -11.72 17.27 -11.30
N GLY A 250 -11.91 16.16 -12.02
CA GLY A 250 -11.35 15.96 -13.36
C GLY A 250 -9.88 15.53 -13.37
N HIS A 251 -9.32 15.08 -12.25
CA HIS A 251 -7.97 14.52 -12.20
C HIS A 251 -7.92 13.14 -12.85
N VAL A 252 -7.52 13.10 -14.10
CA VAL A 252 -7.51 11.86 -14.91
C VAL A 252 -6.57 10.81 -14.34
N ALA A 253 -5.45 11.22 -13.73
CA ALA A 253 -4.50 10.31 -13.10
C ALA A 253 -5.12 9.48 -11.96
N ALA A 254 -6.16 9.98 -11.28
CA ALA A 254 -6.90 9.23 -10.26
C ALA A 254 -7.72 8.05 -10.82
N SER A 255 -7.77 7.86 -12.14
CA SER A 255 -8.42 6.70 -12.78
C SER A 255 -7.54 5.45 -12.84
N ILE A 256 -6.25 5.54 -12.49
CA ILE A 256 -5.30 4.42 -12.52
C ILE A 256 -4.49 4.36 -11.23
N LYS A 257 -4.30 3.16 -10.68
CA LYS A 257 -3.32 2.90 -9.60
C LYS A 257 -2.16 2.10 -10.18
N LEU A 258 -0.95 2.63 -10.04
CA LEU A 258 0.27 1.96 -10.46
C LEU A 258 0.94 1.27 -9.27
N LYS A 259 1.53 0.09 -9.49
CA LYS A 259 2.40 -0.55 -8.51
C LYS A 259 3.84 -0.04 -8.66
N ASN A 260 4.61 -0.06 -7.58
CA ASN A 260 5.99 0.41 -7.54
C ASN A 260 6.20 1.86 -8.04
N ALA A 261 5.22 2.71 -7.81
CA ALA A 261 5.29 4.12 -8.17
C ALA A 261 5.23 4.99 -6.89
N PRO A 262 5.60 6.27 -6.94
CA PRO A 262 5.61 7.13 -5.76
C PRO A 262 4.28 7.17 -5.00
N GLU A 263 3.14 7.12 -5.68
CA GLU A 263 1.81 7.01 -5.07
C GLU A 263 1.66 5.78 -4.18
N SER A 264 2.24 4.64 -4.58
CA SER A 264 2.14 3.39 -3.82
C SER A 264 2.60 3.54 -2.37
N VAL A 265 3.52 4.46 -2.10
CA VAL A 265 4.01 4.73 -0.73
C VAL A 265 2.89 5.25 0.15
N ILE A 266 2.13 6.25 -0.31
CA ILE A 266 1.05 6.82 0.50
C ILE A 266 -0.16 5.88 0.55
N SER A 267 -0.51 5.24 -0.55
CA SER A 267 -1.57 4.25 -0.61
C SER A 267 -1.33 3.10 0.39
N GLU A 268 -0.16 2.46 0.35
CA GLU A 268 0.19 1.42 1.32
C GLU A 268 0.26 1.95 2.76
N GLY A 269 0.67 3.21 2.94
CA GLY A 269 0.65 3.86 4.25
C GLY A 269 -0.77 3.99 4.84
N ILE A 270 -1.77 4.32 4.01
CA ILE A 270 -3.19 4.33 4.40
C ILE A 270 -3.62 2.93 4.84
N GLU A 271 -3.26 1.94 4.06
CA GLU A 271 -3.61 0.53 4.25
C GLU A 271 -2.96 -0.05 5.52
N GLU A 272 -1.68 0.26 5.78
CA GLU A 272 -0.94 -0.22 6.97
C GLU A 272 -1.48 0.33 8.31
N VAL A 273 -2.10 1.52 8.31
CA VAL A 273 -2.70 2.08 9.53
C VAL A 273 -4.21 1.79 9.64
N ALA A 274 -4.83 1.23 8.60
CA ALA A 274 -6.26 1.03 8.50
C ALA A 274 -6.85 0.21 9.67
N TYR A 275 -6.20 -0.90 10.02
CA TYR A 275 -6.66 -1.75 11.11
C TYR A 275 -6.68 -1.04 12.46
N LEU A 276 -5.65 -0.26 12.77
CA LEU A 276 -5.54 0.48 14.03
C LEU A 276 -6.63 1.55 14.16
N ARG A 277 -7.08 2.16 13.06
CA ARG A 277 -8.20 3.11 13.07
C ARG A 277 -9.53 2.47 13.45
N LEU A 278 -9.68 1.17 13.25
CA LEU A 278 -10.86 0.43 13.72
C LEU A 278 -10.78 0.03 15.19
N LEU A 279 -9.66 0.27 15.86
CA LEU A 279 -9.37 -0.21 17.20
C LEU A 279 -9.03 0.97 18.13
N PRO A 280 -10.03 1.75 18.61
CA PRO A 280 -9.77 2.86 19.54
C PRO A 280 -9.12 2.36 20.84
N ASP A 281 -9.51 1.17 21.31
CA ASP A 281 -8.97 0.50 22.51
C ASP A 281 -8.57 -0.93 22.14
N PRO A 282 -7.38 -1.14 21.55
CA PRO A 282 -6.95 -2.47 21.10
C PRO A 282 -6.65 -3.40 22.27
N THR A 283 -7.08 -4.64 22.17
CA THR A 283 -6.71 -5.70 23.11
C THR A 283 -5.21 -6.05 23.00
N PRO A 284 -4.60 -6.70 24.02
CA PRO A 284 -3.21 -7.16 23.95
C PRO A 284 -2.94 -8.06 22.72
N ASP A 285 -3.87 -8.95 22.35
CA ASP A 285 -3.77 -9.78 21.14
C ASP A 285 -3.72 -8.95 19.86
N GLN A 286 -4.56 -7.92 19.76
CA GLN A 286 -4.61 -7.02 18.60
C GLN A 286 -3.36 -6.14 18.49
N LEU A 287 -2.84 -5.68 19.64
CA LEU A 287 -1.57 -4.94 19.69
C LEU A 287 -0.41 -5.84 19.26
N LEU A 288 -0.33 -7.06 19.80
CA LEU A 288 0.71 -8.02 19.44
C LEU A 288 0.69 -8.32 17.94
N ALA A 289 -0.48 -8.62 17.37
CA ALA A 289 -0.62 -8.88 15.94
C ALA A 289 -0.15 -7.70 15.09
N SER A 290 -0.59 -6.48 15.41
CA SER A 290 -0.20 -5.28 14.67
C SER A 290 1.30 -4.99 14.73
N LYS A 291 1.92 -5.14 15.90
CA LYS A 291 3.37 -4.96 16.07
C LYS A 291 4.16 -6.05 15.35
N LEU A 292 3.66 -7.28 15.38
CA LEU A 292 4.30 -8.43 14.73
C LEU A 292 4.27 -8.28 13.20
N GLU A 293 3.16 -7.86 12.60
CA GLU A 293 3.10 -7.58 11.16
C GLU A 293 4.05 -6.43 10.79
N TRP A 294 4.14 -5.39 11.61
CA TRP A 294 5.10 -4.31 11.40
C TRP A 294 6.55 -4.78 11.44
N LEU A 295 6.93 -5.59 12.43
CA LEU A 295 8.28 -6.16 12.51
C LEU A 295 8.60 -7.04 11.30
N ARG A 296 7.63 -7.79 10.79
CA ARG A 296 7.77 -8.63 9.59
C ARG A 296 8.00 -7.82 8.32
N ARG A 297 7.35 -6.64 8.19
CA ARG A 297 7.65 -5.69 7.11
C ARG A 297 9.10 -5.23 7.18
N ILE A 298 9.57 -4.84 8.36
CA ILE A 298 10.97 -4.43 8.59
C ILE A 298 11.94 -5.58 8.24
N ALA A 299 11.68 -6.79 8.70
CA ALA A 299 12.52 -7.95 8.41
C ALA A 299 12.58 -8.28 6.91
N SER A 300 11.46 -8.14 6.19
CA SER A 300 11.39 -8.36 4.74
C SER A 300 12.19 -7.30 3.97
N PHE A 301 12.09 -6.04 4.36
CA PHE A 301 12.88 -4.97 3.78
C PHE A 301 14.38 -5.16 4.04
N ALA A 302 14.77 -5.49 5.29
CA ALA A 302 16.16 -5.78 5.66
C ALA A 302 16.74 -6.98 4.87
N ALA A 303 15.90 -7.99 4.57
CA ALA A 303 16.29 -9.10 3.70
C ALA A 303 16.59 -8.63 2.28
N GLY A 304 15.81 -7.69 1.72
CA GLY A 304 16.06 -7.08 0.42
C GLY A 304 17.41 -6.36 0.35
N LEU A 305 17.75 -5.59 1.39
CA LEU A 305 19.06 -4.94 1.51
C LEU A 305 20.19 -5.96 1.62
N SER A 306 20.04 -6.96 2.48
CA SER A 306 21.05 -7.99 2.71
C SER A 306 21.36 -8.79 1.44
N LEU A 307 20.37 -9.08 0.61
CA LEU A 307 20.56 -9.76 -0.67
C LEU A 307 21.12 -8.81 -1.75
N GLY A 308 20.49 -7.66 -1.93
CA GLY A 308 20.68 -6.82 -3.11
C GLY A 308 21.75 -5.73 -2.95
N VAL A 309 22.20 -5.45 -1.73
CA VAL A 309 23.27 -4.47 -1.44
C VAL A 309 24.48 -5.17 -0.81
N ASP A 310 24.25 -5.94 0.28
CA ASP A 310 25.35 -6.58 1.03
C ASP A 310 25.84 -7.87 0.36
N GLY A 311 25.11 -8.46 -0.58
CA GLY A 311 25.45 -9.69 -1.28
C GLY A 311 25.51 -10.93 -0.38
N ARG A 312 24.74 -10.96 0.71
CA ARG A 312 24.71 -12.08 1.66
C ARG A 312 24.09 -13.33 1.02
N ALA A 313 24.50 -14.50 1.50
CA ALA A 313 23.96 -15.76 1.03
C ALA A 313 22.45 -15.90 1.38
N GLU A 314 21.67 -16.43 0.43
CA GLU A 314 20.20 -16.58 0.59
C GLU A 314 19.81 -17.35 1.84
N ALA A 315 20.51 -18.45 2.14
CA ALA A 315 20.25 -19.26 3.34
C ALA A 315 20.44 -18.46 4.65
N GLU A 316 21.46 -17.63 4.70
CA GLU A 316 21.75 -16.77 5.86
C GLU A 316 20.67 -15.68 6.01
N VAL A 317 20.25 -15.08 4.89
CA VAL A 317 19.18 -14.07 4.89
C VAL A 317 17.85 -14.68 5.30
N LEU A 318 17.52 -15.89 4.81
CA LEU A 318 16.31 -16.62 5.21
C LEU A 318 16.28 -16.89 6.72
N GLU A 319 17.38 -17.39 7.28
CA GLU A 319 17.49 -17.65 8.72
C GLU A 319 17.34 -16.35 9.54
N THR A 320 18.01 -15.28 9.12
CA THR A 320 17.95 -13.97 9.76
C THR A 320 16.52 -13.42 9.74
N MET A 321 15.88 -13.43 8.57
CA MET A 321 14.51 -12.92 8.39
C MET A 321 13.50 -13.74 9.23
N ALA A 322 13.63 -15.07 9.25
CA ALA A 322 12.79 -15.94 10.06
C ALA A 322 12.93 -15.66 11.57
N ARG A 323 14.16 -15.48 12.03
CA ARG A 323 14.47 -15.17 13.43
C ARG A 323 13.99 -13.77 13.82
N ASP A 324 14.33 -12.77 13.01
CA ASP A 324 14.11 -11.37 13.34
C ASP A 324 12.65 -10.94 13.17
N GLY A 325 11.90 -11.58 12.25
CA GLY A 325 10.47 -11.39 12.07
C GLY A 325 9.57 -12.35 12.84
N PHE A 326 10.12 -13.23 13.70
CA PHE A 326 9.36 -14.31 14.35
C PHE A 326 8.53 -15.15 13.37
N MET A 327 9.05 -15.38 12.17
CA MET A 327 8.35 -16.14 11.13
C MET A 327 8.60 -17.64 11.27
N ASP A 328 7.60 -18.45 11.00
CA ASP A 328 7.83 -19.88 10.75
C ASP A 328 8.57 -20.06 9.40
N PRO A 329 9.22 -21.22 9.19
CA PRO A 329 10.03 -21.44 7.99
C PRO A 329 9.24 -21.27 6.68
N ALA A 330 8.01 -21.76 6.61
CA ALA A 330 7.20 -21.70 5.38
C ALA A 330 6.83 -20.26 5.03
N ARG A 331 6.45 -19.46 6.03
CA ARG A 331 6.18 -18.03 5.86
C ARG A 331 7.45 -17.26 5.43
N ALA A 332 8.58 -17.56 6.05
CA ALA A 332 9.85 -16.93 5.70
C ALA A 332 10.27 -17.24 4.25
N GLU A 333 10.15 -18.50 3.82
CA GLU A 333 10.43 -18.91 2.44
C GLU A 333 9.50 -18.21 1.42
N MET A 334 8.21 -18.12 1.72
CA MET A 334 7.24 -17.43 0.88
C MET A 334 7.60 -15.94 0.78
N GLN A 335 7.90 -15.30 1.90
CA GLN A 335 8.26 -13.88 1.94
C GLN A 335 9.59 -13.62 1.21
N LEU A 336 10.57 -14.52 1.34
CA LEU A 336 11.84 -14.39 0.63
C LEU A 336 11.67 -14.46 -0.90
N LYS A 337 10.73 -15.27 -1.40
CA LYS A 337 10.40 -15.28 -2.85
C LYS A 337 9.88 -13.93 -3.32
N LEU A 338 9.05 -13.25 -2.53
CA LEU A 338 8.58 -11.88 -2.84
C LEU A 338 9.73 -10.88 -2.81
N VAL A 339 10.59 -10.95 -1.79
CA VAL A 339 11.76 -10.06 -1.65
C VAL A 339 12.74 -10.20 -2.81
N LYS A 340 12.92 -11.41 -3.33
CA LYS A 340 13.80 -11.69 -4.50
C LYS A 340 13.20 -11.26 -5.84
N HIS A 341 11.91 -11.03 -5.90
CA HIS A 341 11.27 -10.61 -7.15
C HIS A 341 11.69 -9.18 -7.50
N PRO A 342 12.12 -8.90 -8.75
CA PRO A 342 12.69 -7.59 -9.12
C PRO A 342 11.78 -6.40 -8.85
N LEU A 343 10.46 -6.60 -8.80
CA LEU A 343 9.49 -5.54 -8.53
C LEU A 343 8.81 -5.67 -7.16
N TRP A 344 8.51 -6.90 -6.68
CA TRP A 344 7.93 -7.07 -5.35
C TRP A 344 8.94 -6.87 -4.21
N GLY A 345 10.24 -7.03 -4.50
CA GLY A 345 11.30 -6.72 -3.54
C GLY A 345 11.31 -5.24 -3.16
N PRO A 346 11.50 -4.31 -4.11
CA PRO A 346 11.45 -2.87 -3.86
C PRO A 346 10.12 -2.40 -3.27
N TYR A 347 9.01 -3.06 -3.63
CA TYR A 347 7.68 -2.75 -3.10
C TYR A 347 7.58 -2.88 -1.57
N GLN A 348 8.42 -3.73 -0.94
CA GLN A 348 8.43 -3.87 0.52
C GLN A 348 8.72 -2.54 1.25
N TYR A 349 9.43 -1.62 0.61
CA TYR A 349 9.73 -0.32 1.20
C TYR A 349 8.52 0.62 1.25
N THR A 350 7.52 0.43 0.38
CA THR A 350 6.30 1.23 0.38
C THR A 350 5.53 1.12 1.70
N TYR A 351 5.49 -0.08 2.29
CA TYR A 351 4.86 -0.33 3.59
C TYR A 351 5.53 0.46 4.71
N LEU A 352 6.88 0.45 4.74
CA LEU A 352 7.65 1.09 5.80
C LEU A 352 7.54 2.61 5.73
N LEU A 353 7.88 3.18 4.58
CA LEU A 353 7.87 4.62 4.39
C LEU A 353 6.45 5.17 4.45
N GLY A 354 5.50 4.47 3.84
CA GLY A 354 4.09 4.87 3.83
C GLY A 354 3.50 4.96 5.22
N ARG A 355 3.66 3.92 6.04
CA ARG A 355 3.23 3.94 7.44
C ARG A 355 3.84 5.09 8.23
N LYS A 356 5.18 5.29 8.10
CA LYS A 356 5.89 6.40 8.75
C LYS A 356 5.30 7.77 8.37
N LEU A 357 5.09 8.00 7.07
CA LEU A 357 4.56 9.28 6.57
C LEU A 357 3.11 9.52 7.01
N VAL A 358 2.25 8.52 6.89
CA VAL A 358 0.83 8.65 7.26
C VAL A 358 0.66 8.85 8.77
N GLN A 359 1.39 8.10 9.60
CA GLN A 359 1.37 8.28 11.05
C GLN A 359 1.91 9.65 11.47
N GLU A 360 2.96 10.15 10.81
CA GLU A 360 3.47 11.50 11.07
C GLU A 360 2.44 12.57 10.69
N GLY A 361 1.76 12.41 9.54
CA GLY A 361 0.66 13.30 9.15
C GLY A 361 -0.48 13.29 10.16
N GLU A 362 -0.88 12.12 10.62
CA GLU A 362 -1.92 11.95 11.64
C GLU A 362 -1.54 12.61 12.97
N ARG A 363 -0.29 12.44 13.41
CA ARG A 363 0.25 13.08 14.61
C ARG A 363 0.21 14.62 14.50
N ARG A 364 0.62 15.19 13.36
CA ARG A 364 0.58 16.65 13.11
C ARG A 364 -0.84 17.19 13.12
N ALA A 365 -1.77 16.48 12.52
CA ALA A 365 -3.18 16.84 12.50
C ALA A 365 -3.81 16.78 13.90
N ALA A 366 -3.51 15.72 14.66
CA ALA A 366 -3.98 15.56 16.03
C ALA A 366 -3.51 16.72 16.93
N ALA A 367 -2.24 17.13 16.82
CA ALA A 367 -1.69 18.27 17.56
C ALA A 367 -2.42 19.60 17.29
N ARG A 368 -3.17 19.71 16.19
CA ARG A 368 -3.95 20.89 15.77
C ARG A 368 -5.46 20.69 15.80
N ASN A 369 -5.95 19.54 16.31
CA ASN A 369 -7.36 19.13 16.30
C ASN A 369 -7.97 19.16 14.89
N ALA A 370 -7.20 18.74 13.87
CA ALA A 370 -7.55 18.82 12.46
C ALA A 370 -7.70 17.45 11.79
N GLN A 371 -8.12 16.41 12.54
CA GLN A 371 -8.22 15.03 12.05
C GLN A 371 -9.12 14.91 10.82
N LYS A 372 -10.24 15.64 10.80
CA LYS A 372 -11.16 15.64 9.66
C LYS A 372 -10.50 16.17 8.39
N ALA A 373 -9.82 17.32 8.48
CA ALA A 373 -9.08 17.90 7.35
C ALA A 373 -7.95 16.99 6.87
N PHE A 374 -7.28 16.30 7.80
CA PHE A 374 -6.27 15.31 7.47
C PHE A 374 -6.86 14.13 6.68
N LEU A 375 -7.98 13.57 7.11
CA LEU A 375 -8.63 12.47 6.38
C LEU A 375 -9.14 12.91 5.00
N GLU A 376 -9.72 14.10 4.89
CA GLU A 376 -10.10 14.68 3.60
C GLU A 376 -8.89 14.78 2.65
N TYR A 377 -7.79 15.37 3.14
CA TYR A 377 -6.54 15.51 2.39
C TYR A 377 -5.96 14.14 2.00
N LEU A 378 -5.81 13.24 2.98
CA LEU A 378 -5.18 11.93 2.80
C LEU A 378 -5.86 11.09 1.73
N TYR A 379 -7.20 11.03 1.75
CA TYR A 379 -7.95 10.13 0.86
C TYR A 379 -8.30 10.74 -0.50
N SER A 380 -8.39 12.08 -0.62
CA SER A 380 -8.81 12.72 -1.88
C SER A 380 -7.67 13.26 -2.73
N GLY A 381 -6.44 13.30 -2.22
CA GLY A 381 -5.30 13.90 -2.92
C GLY A 381 -4.48 12.88 -3.71
N LEU A 382 -3.89 13.33 -4.83
CA LEU A 382 -2.86 12.62 -5.57
C LEU A 382 -1.50 12.89 -4.89
N HIS A 383 -1.07 11.98 -4.03
CA HIS A 383 0.10 12.16 -3.18
C HIS A 383 1.33 11.40 -3.68
N THR A 384 2.49 11.99 -3.43
CA THR A 384 3.80 11.33 -3.46
C THR A 384 4.49 11.54 -2.12
N PRO A 385 5.53 10.77 -1.77
CA PRO A 385 6.30 11.00 -0.55
C PRO A 385 6.80 12.42 -0.39
N GLN A 386 7.18 13.08 -1.50
CA GLN A 386 7.71 14.44 -1.51
C GLN A 386 6.63 15.50 -1.26
N THR A 387 5.42 15.25 -1.73
CA THR A 387 4.32 16.25 -1.68
C THR A 387 3.43 16.10 -0.46
N PHE A 388 3.37 14.91 0.14
CA PHE A 388 2.39 14.58 1.17
C PHE A 388 2.51 15.46 2.43
N LEU A 389 3.63 15.42 3.13
CA LEU A 389 3.78 16.22 4.36
C LEU A 389 3.83 17.73 4.10
N PRO A 390 4.54 18.24 3.06
CA PRO A 390 4.49 19.68 2.72
C PRO A 390 3.09 20.18 2.38
N GLY A 391 2.31 19.41 1.62
CA GLY A 391 0.92 19.75 1.29
C GLY A 391 0.01 19.75 2.52
N LEU A 392 0.18 18.76 3.41
CA LEU A 392 -0.54 18.73 4.69
C LEU A 392 -0.27 19.97 5.54
N GLU A 393 0.98 20.41 5.64
CA GLU A 393 1.31 21.64 6.41
C GLU A 393 0.59 22.87 5.87
N GLN A 394 0.41 22.97 4.55
CA GLN A 394 -0.37 24.08 3.96
C GLN A 394 -1.85 24.01 4.34
N ILE A 395 -2.43 22.80 4.41
CA ILE A 395 -3.81 22.60 4.87
C ILE A 395 -3.97 22.96 6.36
N LEU A 396 -3.02 22.51 7.18
CA LEU A 396 -3.06 22.73 8.63
C LEU A 396 -2.72 24.18 9.06
N ALA A 397 -2.15 24.99 8.17
CA ALA A 397 -1.84 26.41 8.42
C ALA A 397 -3.05 27.34 8.17
N ASN A 398 -4.08 26.87 7.44
CA ASN A 398 -5.29 27.63 7.09
C ASN A 398 -6.47 27.28 8.01
#